data_f52013127ca30bce4430de7ca36d51f7
#
_entry.id   f52013127ca30bce4430de7ca36d51f7
#
_cell.length_a   1.000
_cell.length_b   1.000
_cell.length_c   1.000
_cell.angle_alpha   90.00
_cell.angle_beta   90.00
_cell.angle_gamma   90.00
#
_symmetry.space_group_name_H-M   'P 1'
#
loop_
_entity.id
_entity.type
_entity.pdbx_description
1 polymer ?
#
loop_
_entity_poly.entity_id
_entity_poly.type
_entity_poly.pdbx_seq_one_letter_code
_entity_poly.pdbx_strand_id
1 'polypeptide(L)'
;GSILLTTAVLPRKSYIPIKIPDTHLFDFRPVLRSRRTMGYVLAYAAHNFELFAFRSWIVAYLAYASVTGPSGNYDWNITTIVALMNLIGFPASVIGNELARRLGRHKTITFVMLISAILAVILGFSAQWPFWIVVLISFIYFTATVADSAALTAGVVASAPDGYDGTTMSVYSCIGFMGSFAGPLMFGIMLDLTRNIEVVDTWSFAFILIGTVGLLGSISLALLPDKK
;
A
#
# COMPACT_ATOMS: atom_id res chain seq x y z
N GLY A 1 8.98 25.41 12.61
CA GLY A 1 8.75 25.81 11.19
C GLY A 1 7.33 25.48 10.70
N SER A 2 6.82 24.27 10.92
CA SER A 2 5.52 23.81 10.38
C SER A 2 4.30 24.57 10.90
N ILE A 3 4.26 24.91 12.20
CA ILE A 3 3.13 25.63 12.83
C ILE A 3 2.98 27.04 12.21
N LEU A 4 4.08 27.76 11.98
CA LEU A 4 4.06 29.09 11.37
C LEU A 4 3.58 29.04 9.90
N LEU A 5 3.97 28.03 9.15
CA LEU A 5 3.52 27.82 7.77
C LEU A 5 2.01 27.50 7.72
N THR A 6 1.54 26.65 8.62
CA THR A 6 0.12 26.25 8.68
C THR A 6 -0.77 27.43 9.05
N THR A 7 -0.35 28.26 10.01
CA THR A 7 -1.12 29.46 10.42
C THR A 7 -1.10 30.58 9.37
N ALA A 8 -0.08 30.63 8.51
CA ALA A 8 0.02 31.62 7.43
C ALA A 8 -0.78 31.23 6.17
N VAL A 9 -0.94 29.94 5.92
CA VAL A 9 -1.55 29.42 4.66
C VAL A 9 -3.03 29.04 4.84
N LEU A 10 -3.43 28.62 6.04
CA LEU A 10 -4.84 28.26 6.29
C LEU A 10 -5.72 29.51 6.41
N PRO A 11 -6.77 29.64 5.58
CA PRO A 11 -7.73 30.73 5.73
C PRO A 11 -8.41 30.59 7.10
N ARG A 12 -8.47 31.68 7.86
CA ARG A 12 -9.23 31.77 9.11
C ARG A 12 -10.73 31.63 8.79
N LYS A 13 -11.20 30.41 8.60
CA LYS A 13 -12.64 30.15 8.53
C LYS A 13 -13.22 30.30 9.93
N SER A 14 -14.33 31.06 10.03
CA SER A 14 -15.14 31.12 11.24
C SER A 14 -15.49 29.70 11.68
N TYR A 15 -15.24 29.41 12.96
CA TYR A 15 -15.62 28.13 13.57
C TYR A 15 -17.16 28.05 13.51
N ILE A 16 -17.67 27.19 12.65
CA ILE A 16 -19.06 26.76 12.66
C ILE A 16 -19.12 25.61 13.67
N PRO A 17 -19.81 25.75 14.80
CA PRO A 17 -19.92 24.67 15.77
C PRO A 17 -20.63 23.49 15.11
N ILE A 18 -19.88 22.46 14.79
CA ILE A 18 -20.43 21.19 14.33
C ILE A 18 -21.14 20.58 15.54
N LYS A 19 -22.45 20.35 15.42
CA LYS A 19 -23.21 19.62 16.44
C LYS A 19 -22.59 18.23 16.57
N ILE A 20 -21.79 18.04 17.63
CA ILE A 20 -21.17 16.74 17.91
C ILE A 20 -22.32 15.80 18.24
N PRO A 21 -22.54 14.72 17.46
CA PRO A 21 -23.53 13.72 17.82
C PRO A 21 -23.16 13.13 19.18
N ASP A 22 -24.16 12.68 19.93
CA ASP A 22 -23.98 12.05 21.25
C ASP A 22 -23.40 10.66 21.05
N THR A 23 -22.10 10.61 20.70
CA THR A 23 -21.37 9.39 20.34
C THR A 23 -20.38 9.05 21.45
N HIS A 24 -20.36 7.78 21.87
CA HIS A 24 -19.37 7.29 22.82
C HIS A 24 -18.00 7.16 22.13
N LEU A 25 -16.98 7.86 22.62
CA LEU A 25 -15.60 7.92 22.07
C LEU A 25 -14.97 6.52 21.86
N PHE A 26 -15.35 5.52 22.63
CA PHE A 26 -14.83 4.15 22.56
C PHE A 26 -15.82 3.14 21.96
N ASP A 27 -16.90 3.59 21.33
CA ASP A 27 -17.80 2.67 20.62
C ASP A 27 -17.33 2.45 19.18
N PHE A 28 -16.56 1.39 18.98
CA PHE A 28 -16.08 0.95 17.66
C PHE A 28 -17.13 0.17 16.86
N ARG A 29 -18.26 -0.24 17.47
CA ARG A 29 -19.25 -1.13 16.85
C ARG A 29 -19.85 -0.57 15.55
N PRO A 30 -20.23 0.72 15.46
CA PRO A 30 -20.78 1.28 14.22
C PRO A 30 -19.79 1.19 13.05
N VAL A 31 -18.49 1.42 13.29
CA VAL A 31 -17.43 1.33 12.30
C VAL A 31 -17.22 -0.12 11.86
N LEU A 32 -17.05 -1.04 12.82
CA LEU A 32 -16.83 -2.47 12.56
C LEU A 32 -18.02 -3.16 11.86
N ARG A 33 -19.25 -2.66 12.08
CA ARG A 33 -20.45 -3.15 11.40
C ARG A 33 -20.68 -2.52 10.03
N SER A 34 -20.03 -1.40 9.74
CA SER A 34 -20.11 -0.74 8.44
C SER A 34 -19.30 -1.54 7.41
N ARG A 35 -20.00 -2.36 6.62
CA ARG A 35 -19.36 -3.18 5.57
C ARG A 35 -18.53 -2.33 4.61
N ARG A 36 -19.05 -1.17 4.23
CA ARG A 36 -18.38 -0.25 3.31
C ARG A 36 -17.07 0.28 3.90
N THR A 37 -17.09 0.77 5.13
CA THR A 37 -15.92 1.28 5.83
C THR A 37 -14.88 0.17 6.02
N MET A 38 -15.30 -1.00 6.48
CA MET A 38 -14.42 -2.15 6.70
C MET A 38 -13.80 -2.67 5.39
N GLY A 39 -14.51 -2.59 4.27
CA GLY A 39 -13.93 -2.90 2.95
C GLY A 39 -12.71 -2.04 2.64
N TYR A 40 -12.82 -0.72 2.81
CA TYR A 40 -11.68 0.18 2.64
C TYR A 40 -10.59 -0.01 3.70
N VAL A 41 -10.95 -0.28 4.95
CA VAL A 41 -9.99 -0.53 6.03
C VAL A 41 -9.17 -1.80 5.77
N LEU A 42 -9.81 -2.89 5.35
CA LEU A 42 -9.13 -4.15 5.03
C LEU A 42 -8.28 -4.03 3.76
N ALA A 43 -8.77 -3.33 2.74
CA ALA A 43 -7.98 -3.05 1.55
C ALA A 43 -6.74 -2.22 1.88
N TYR A 44 -6.85 -1.24 2.78
CA TYR A 44 -5.71 -0.46 3.26
C TYR A 44 -4.72 -1.30 4.07
N ALA A 45 -5.20 -2.22 4.89
CA ALA A 45 -4.32 -3.14 5.61
C ALA A 45 -3.52 -4.04 4.65
N ALA A 46 -4.17 -4.56 3.61
CA ALA A 46 -3.50 -5.33 2.56
C ALA A 46 -2.48 -4.49 1.76
N HIS A 47 -2.86 -3.25 1.39
CA HIS A 47 -1.96 -2.28 0.78
C HIS A 47 -0.72 -2.02 1.65
N ASN A 48 -0.91 -1.75 2.93
CA ASN A 48 0.19 -1.52 3.86
C ASN A 48 1.07 -2.76 4.05
N PHE A 49 0.48 -3.95 4.10
CA PHE A 49 1.23 -5.21 4.16
C PHE A 49 2.17 -5.32 2.95
N GLU A 50 1.67 -5.13 1.74
CA GLU A 50 2.43 -5.18 0.50
C GLU A 50 3.51 -4.08 0.45
N LEU A 51 3.12 -2.83 0.70
CA LEU A 51 4.02 -1.66 0.61
C LEU A 51 5.18 -1.76 1.59
N PHE A 52 4.92 -2.08 2.85
CA PHE A 52 5.96 -2.13 3.88
C PHE A 52 6.83 -3.37 3.76
N ALA A 53 6.30 -4.52 3.32
CA ALA A 53 7.09 -5.68 2.97
C ALA A 53 8.08 -5.33 1.85
N PHE A 54 7.60 -4.75 0.75
CA PHE A 54 8.47 -4.33 -0.35
C PHE A 54 9.53 -3.33 0.09
N ARG A 55 9.16 -2.26 0.80
CA ARG A 55 10.10 -1.25 1.27
C ARG A 55 11.20 -1.81 2.18
N SER A 56 10.87 -2.79 3.01
CA SER A 56 11.82 -3.37 3.94
C SER A 56 12.83 -4.29 3.25
N TRP A 57 12.43 -4.96 2.17
CA TRP A 57 13.24 -5.99 1.54
C TRP A 57 13.82 -5.61 0.19
N ILE A 58 13.38 -4.50 -0.43
CA ILE A 58 13.81 -4.14 -1.80
C ILE A 58 15.33 -3.93 -1.93
N VAL A 59 15.98 -3.35 -0.92
CA VAL A 59 17.45 -3.17 -0.96
C VAL A 59 18.16 -4.53 -1.01
N ALA A 60 17.75 -5.48 -0.16
CA ALA A 60 18.30 -6.83 -0.14
C ALA A 60 17.99 -7.60 -1.43
N TYR A 61 16.76 -7.44 -1.97
CA TYR A 61 16.38 -8.06 -3.23
C TYR A 61 17.21 -7.54 -4.41
N LEU A 62 17.38 -6.22 -4.54
CA LEU A 62 18.20 -5.64 -5.60
C LEU A 62 19.68 -6.00 -5.46
N ALA A 63 20.21 -6.08 -4.21
CA ALA A 63 21.56 -6.57 -3.97
C ALA A 63 21.72 -8.02 -4.43
N TYR A 64 20.74 -8.87 -4.14
CA TYR A 64 20.72 -10.26 -4.62
C TYR A 64 20.65 -10.35 -6.14
N ALA A 65 19.71 -9.63 -6.77
CA ALA A 65 19.55 -9.63 -8.22
C ALA A 65 20.77 -9.08 -8.97
N SER A 66 21.50 -8.13 -8.39
CA SER A 66 22.68 -7.53 -9.02
C SER A 66 23.84 -8.51 -9.20
N VAL A 67 23.90 -9.57 -8.38
CA VAL A 67 24.96 -10.59 -8.45
C VAL A 67 24.50 -11.89 -9.08
N THR A 68 23.19 -12.14 -9.13
CA THR A 68 22.60 -13.39 -9.63
C THR A 68 22.28 -13.32 -11.13
N GLY A 69 22.03 -12.13 -11.66
CA GLY A 69 21.66 -11.91 -13.05
C GLY A 69 22.82 -12.11 -14.05
N PRO A 70 22.53 -12.31 -15.35
CA PRO A 70 23.50 -12.68 -16.39
C PRO A 70 24.55 -11.61 -16.69
N SER A 71 24.41 -10.39 -16.24
CA SER A 71 25.22 -9.25 -16.67
C SER A 71 26.38 -8.87 -15.74
N GLY A 72 26.61 -9.60 -14.65
CA GLY A 72 27.73 -9.32 -13.71
C GLY A 72 27.69 -7.88 -13.16
N ASN A 73 28.64 -7.53 -12.38
CA ASN A 73 28.80 -6.29 -11.60
C ASN A 73 28.22 -5.03 -12.25
N TYR A 74 27.04 -4.60 -11.79
CA TYR A 74 26.54 -3.25 -12.00
C TYR A 74 27.05 -2.36 -10.85
N ASP A 75 27.80 -1.32 -11.15
CA ASP A 75 28.25 -0.31 -10.19
C ASP A 75 27.13 0.68 -9.78
N TRP A 76 25.89 0.26 -9.85
CA TRP A 76 24.76 1.11 -9.49
C TRP A 76 24.56 1.12 -7.98
N ASN A 77 24.47 2.33 -7.42
CA ASN A 77 24.21 2.47 -6.00
C ASN A 77 22.74 2.14 -5.71
N ILE A 78 22.51 0.95 -5.13
CA ILE A 78 21.17 0.43 -4.83
C ILE A 78 20.40 1.36 -3.89
N THR A 79 21.07 1.96 -2.89
CA THR A 79 20.42 2.90 -1.97
C THR A 79 19.91 4.14 -2.70
N THR A 80 20.66 4.65 -3.67
CA THR A 80 20.22 5.77 -4.52
C THR A 80 19.01 5.38 -5.37
N ILE A 81 19.01 4.17 -5.95
CA ILE A 81 17.87 3.66 -6.72
C ILE A 81 16.61 3.62 -5.84
N VAL A 82 16.71 3.06 -4.63
CA VAL A 82 15.58 2.96 -3.70
C VAL A 82 15.13 4.33 -3.19
N ALA A 83 16.06 5.28 -2.98
CA ALA A 83 15.70 6.66 -2.64
C ALA A 83 14.90 7.34 -3.76
N LEU A 84 15.30 7.17 -5.03
CA LEU A 84 14.57 7.67 -6.19
C LEU A 84 13.18 7.02 -6.32
N MET A 85 13.06 5.71 -6.07
CA MET A 85 11.76 5.03 -6.02
C MET A 85 10.83 5.70 -5.00
N ASN A 86 11.31 5.95 -3.78
CA ASN A 86 10.50 6.59 -2.74
C ASN A 86 10.07 8.02 -3.12
N LEU A 87 10.91 8.76 -3.84
CA LEU A 87 10.57 10.09 -4.31
C LEU A 87 9.41 10.08 -5.33
N ILE A 88 9.39 9.08 -6.22
CA ILE A 88 8.31 8.91 -7.22
C ILE A 88 6.98 8.51 -6.55
N GLY A 89 7.02 7.91 -5.38
CA GLY A 89 5.81 7.51 -4.65
C GLY A 89 4.85 8.66 -4.36
N PHE A 90 5.36 9.86 -4.05
CA PHE A 90 4.50 11.01 -3.78
C PHE A 90 3.64 11.42 -4.98
N PRO A 91 4.19 11.73 -6.16
CA PRO A 91 3.38 12.03 -7.33
C PRO A 91 2.49 10.86 -7.76
N ALA A 92 2.93 9.61 -7.62
CA ALA A 92 2.12 8.44 -7.95
C ALA A 92 0.83 8.38 -7.12
N SER A 93 0.91 8.62 -5.82
CA SER A 93 -0.26 8.64 -4.93
C SER A 93 -1.24 9.78 -5.27
N VAL A 94 -0.73 10.97 -5.61
CA VAL A 94 -1.57 12.12 -6.00
C VAL A 94 -2.30 11.84 -7.32
N ILE A 95 -1.57 11.35 -8.33
CA ILE A 95 -2.11 11.01 -9.65
C ILE A 95 -3.14 9.89 -9.52
N GLY A 96 -2.83 8.85 -8.74
CA GLY A 96 -3.75 7.74 -8.51
C GLY A 96 -5.05 8.16 -7.83
N ASN A 97 -4.99 9.07 -6.84
CA ASN A 97 -6.19 9.62 -6.23
C ASN A 97 -7.02 10.48 -7.20
N GLU A 98 -6.36 11.29 -8.05
CA GLU A 98 -7.07 12.06 -9.07
C GLU A 98 -7.74 11.14 -10.10
N LEU A 99 -7.06 10.07 -10.52
CA LEU A 99 -7.63 9.05 -11.39
C LEU A 99 -8.85 8.36 -10.74
N ALA A 100 -8.73 8.01 -9.45
CA ALA A 100 -9.81 7.41 -8.67
C ALA A 100 -11.02 8.35 -8.53
N ARG A 101 -10.77 9.66 -8.45
CA ARG A 101 -11.84 10.67 -8.42
C ARG A 101 -12.58 10.76 -9.75
N ARG A 102 -11.89 10.60 -10.89
CA ARG A 102 -12.47 10.71 -12.25
C ARG A 102 -13.15 9.43 -12.71
N LEU A 103 -12.52 8.27 -12.49
CA LEU A 103 -12.98 6.98 -13.02
C LEU A 103 -13.83 6.18 -12.02
N GLY A 104 -13.95 6.66 -10.79
CA GLY A 104 -14.61 5.97 -9.69
C GLY A 104 -13.60 5.24 -8.78
N ARG A 105 -13.65 5.61 -7.50
CA ARG A 105 -12.66 5.20 -6.49
C ARG A 105 -12.54 3.69 -6.37
N HIS A 106 -13.64 2.99 -6.21
CA HIS A 106 -13.68 1.55 -6.04
C HIS A 106 -13.01 0.81 -7.23
N LYS A 107 -13.41 1.15 -8.46
CA LYS A 107 -12.86 0.53 -9.67
C LYS A 107 -11.37 0.78 -9.84
N THR A 108 -10.95 2.02 -9.59
CA THR A 108 -9.53 2.40 -9.73
C THR A 108 -8.66 1.68 -8.71
N ILE A 109 -9.05 1.64 -7.43
CA ILE A 109 -8.30 0.94 -6.39
C ILE A 109 -8.21 -0.55 -6.73
N THR A 110 -9.33 -1.21 -7.04
CA THR A 110 -9.34 -2.64 -7.39
C THR A 110 -8.41 -2.94 -8.57
N PHE A 111 -8.45 -2.09 -9.61
CA PHE A 111 -7.60 -2.27 -10.79
C PHE A 111 -6.11 -2.07 -10.48
N VAL A 112 -5.78 -1.05 -9.70
CA VAL A 112 -4.39 -0.76 -9.27
C VAL A 112 -3.84 -1.89 -8.42
N MET A 113 -4.60 -2.38 -7.44
CA MET A 113 -4.20 -3.51 -6.59
C MET A 113 -4.03 -4.81 -7.39
N LEU A 114 -4.84 -5.04 -8.42
CA LEU A 114 -4.69 -6.18 -9.31
C LEU A 114 -3.38 -6.07 -10.13
N ILE A 115 -3.09 -4.89 -10.65
CA ILE A 115 -1.84 -4.65 -11.39
C ILE A 115 -0.63 -4.82 -10.45
N SER A 116 -0.65 -4.27 -9.24
CA SER A 116 0.46 -4.42 -8.29
C SER A 116 0.70 -5.88 -7.93
N ALA A 117 -0.36 -6.67 -7.72
CA ALA A 117 -0.25 -8.09 -7.44
C ALA A 117 0.41 -8.88 -8.61
N ILE A 118 0.04 -8.59 -9.86
CA ILE A 118 0.67 -9.19 -11.03
C ILE A 118 2.15 -8.79 -11.11
N LEU A 119 2.45 -7.51 -10.91
CA LEU A 119 3.83 -7.00 -10.94
C LEU A 119 4.68 -7.58 -9.81
N ALA A 120 4.11 -7.79 -8.61
CA ALA A 120 4.78 -8.49 -7.52
C ALA A 120 5.24 -9.88 -7.94
N VAL A 121 4.35 -10.68 -8.55
CA VAL A 121 4.70 -12.01 -9.04
C VAL A 121 5.80 -11.94 -10.11
N ILE A 122 5.67 -11.05 -11.09
CA ILE A 122 6.69 -10.87 -12.14
C ILE A 122 8.03 -10.50 -11.51
N LEU A 123 8.05 -9.57 -10.56
CA LEU A 123 9.26 -9.14 -9.87
C LEU A 123 9.90 -10.31 -9.11
N GLY A 124 9.11 -11.15 -8.43
CA GLY A 124 9.61 -12.31 -7.72
C GLY A 124 10.38 -13.29 -8.60
N PHE A 125 9.97 -13.46 -9.87
CA PHE A 125 10.65 -14.34 -10.84
C PHE A 125 11.73 -13.63 -11.66
N SER A 126 11.95 -12.33 -11.46
CA SER A 126 12.87 -11.55 -12.29
C SER A 126 14.31 -11.49 -11.76
N ALA A 127 14.63 -12.10 -10.61
CA ALA A 127 15.95 -11.99 -9.98
C ALA A 127 17.14 -12.36 -10.89
N GLN A 128 16.92 -13.30 -11.83
CA GLN A 128 17.92 -13.76 -12.79
C GLN A 128 17.88 -12.99 -14.12
N TRP A 129 17.04 -11.95 -14.24
CA TRP A 129 16.97 -11.14 -15.44
C TRP A 129 18.07 -10.07 -15.45
N PRO A 130 18.34 -9.41 -16.61
CA PRO A 130 19.25 -8.29 -16.64
C PRO A 130 18.88 -7.24 -15.57
N PHE A 131 19.84 -6.83 -14.75
CA PHE A 131 19.60 -6.03 -13.55
C PHE A 131 18.81 -4.74 -13.82
N TRP A 132 19.06 -4.07 -14.96
CA TRP A 132 18.30 -2.87 -15.33
C TRP A 132 16.80 -3.15 -15.53
N ILE A 133 16.43 -4.36 -15.99
CA ILE A 133 15.02 -4.78 -16.11
C ILE A 133 14.42 -4.98 -14.72
N VAL A 134 15.15 -5.61 -13.80
CA VAL A 134 14.71 -5.79 -12.41
C VAL A 134 14.46 -4.44 -11.75
N VAL A 135 15.36 -3.49 -11.94
CA VAL A 135 15.21 -2.11 -11.44
C VAL A 135 13.99 -1.44 -12.07
N LEU A 136 13.79 -1.54 -13.37
CA LEU A 136 12.63 -0.95 -14.05
C LEU A 136 11.31 -1.53 -13.55
N ILE A 137 11.21 -2.86 -13.42
CA ILE A 137 10.02 -3.53 -12.90
C ILE A 137 9.76 -3.09 -11.45
N SER A 138 10.81 -2.98 -10.64
CA SER A 138 10.71 -2.49 -9.25
C SER A 138 10.14 -1.08 -9.17
N PHE A 139 10.55 -0.16 -10.06
CA PHE A 139 9.99 1.19 -10.16
C PHE A 139 8.51 1.17 -10.55
N ILE A 140 8.14 0.38 -11.55
CA ILE A 140 6.75 0.26 -12.03
C ILE A 140 5.88 -0.35 -10.92
N TYR A 141 6.35 -1.41 -10.28
CA TYR A 141 5.66 -2.07 -9.18
C TYR A 141 5.45 -1.12 -8.00
N PHE A 142 6.48 -0.43 -7.54
CA PHE A 142 6.38 0.53 -6.45
C PHE A 142 5.39 1.66 -6.77
N THR A 143 5.45 2.19 -7.99
CA THR A 143 4.53 3.23 -8.47
C THR A 143 3.07 2.74 -8.44
N ALA A 144 2.82 1.51 -8.90
CA ALA A 144 1.50 0.89 -8.87
C ALA A 144 1.03 0.70 -7.42
N THR A 145 1.87 0.12 -6.55
CA THR A 145 1.54 -0.13 -5.15
C THR A 145 1.20 1.15 -4.38
N VAL A 146 1.86 2.28 -4.67
CA VAL A 146 1.58 3.56 -3.96
C VAL A 146 0.41 4.32 -4.56
N ALA A 147 0.03 4.07 -5.81
CA ALA A 147 -0.98 4.86 -6.52
C ALA A 147 -2.37 4.85 -5.86
N ASP A 148 -2.76 3.79 -5.16
CA ASP A 148 -4.07 3.68 -4.49
C ASP A 148 -4.10 4.25 -3.06
N SER A 149 -2.95 4.54 -2.46
CA SER A 149 -2.78 4.94 -1.05
C SER A 149 -3.70 6.10 -0.64
N ALA A 150 -3.64 7.22 -1.36
CA ALA A 150 -4.47 8.40 -1.05
C ALA A 150 -5.96 8.14 -1.36
N ALA A 151 -6.25 7.34 -2.39
CA ALA A 151 -7.62 6.97 -2.74
C ALA A 151 -8.26 6.04 -1.68
N LEU A 152 -7.51 5.12 -1.10
CA LEU A 152 -7.93 4.28 0.02
C LEU A 152 -8.28 5.12 1.23
N THR A 153 -7.38 6.01 1.66
CA THR A 153 -7.61 6.93 2.79
C THR A 153 -8.85 7.78 2.57
N ALA A 154 -9.00 8.38 1.38
CA ALA A 154 -10.17 9.16 1.03
C ALA A 154 -11.46 8.31 0.98
N GLY A 155 -11.35 7.02 0.65
CA GLY A 155 -12.44 6.05 0.70
C GLY A 155 -12.92 5.76 2.11
N VAL A 156 -11.99 5.55 3.04
CA VAL A 156 -12.28 5.35 4.47
C VAL A 156 -13.03 6.56 5.03
N VAL A 157 -12.48 7.77 4.82
CA VAL A 157 -13.10 9.01 5.30
C VAL A 157 -14.52 9.20 4.73
N ALA A 158 -14.69 8.99 3.41
CA ALA A 158 -15.98 9.13 2.76
C ALA A 158 -17.00 8.04 3.12
N SER A 159 -16.58 6.95 3.75
CA SER A 159 -17.44 5.84 4.17
C SER A 159 -17.70 5.80 5.68
N ALA A 160 -17.12 6.73 6.43
CA ALA A 160 -17.29 6.81 7.87
C ALA A 160 -18.79 6.94 8.24
N PRO A 161 -19.27 6.21 9.26
CA PRO A 161 -20.62 6.44 9.79
C PRO A 161 -20.72 7.84 10.42
N ASP A 162 -21.89 8.46 10.30
CA ASP A 162 -22.14 9.81 10.79
C ASP A 162 -21.74 9.99 12.27
N GLY A 163 -20.86 10.93 12.53
CA GLY A 163 -20.34 11.22 13.85
C GLY A 163 -19.24 10.31 14.38
N TYR A 164 -18.81 9.32 13.59
CA TYR A 164 -17.75 8.37 13.96
C TYR A 164 -16.46 8.56 13.15
N ASP A 165 -16.22 9.75 12.59
CA ASP A 165 -15.02 10.03 11.79
C ASP A 165 -13.71 9.73 12.56
N GLY A 166 -13.59 10.21 13.81
CA GLY A 166 -12.42 9.97 14.66
C GLY A 166 -12.22 8.48 14.98
N THR A 167 -13.30 7.78 15.34
CA THR A 167 -13.30 6.35 15.60
C THR A 167 -12.93 5.54 14.36
N THR A 168 -13.45 5.97 13.18
CA THR A 168 -13.11 5.37 11.89
C THR A 168 -11.62 5.49 11.59
N MET A 169 -11.05 6.68 11.80
CA MET A 169 -9.61 6.89 11.59
C MET A 169 -8.75 6.10 12.58
N SER A 170 -9.22 5.89 13.82
CA SER A 170 -8.55 5.05 14.80
C SER A 170 -8.52 3.58 14.37
N VAL A 171 -9.65 3.03 13.94
CA VAL A 171 -9.75 1.65 13.43
C VAL A 171 -8.90 1.48 12.17
N TYR A 172 -8.99 2.43 11.24
CA TYR A 172 -8.20 2.47 10.03
C TYR A 172 -6.69 2.44 10.30
N SER A 173 -6.22 3.30 11.21
CA SER A 173 -4.80 3.35 11.58
C SER A 173 -4.35 2.09 12.29
N CYS A 174 -5.13 1.58 13.25
CA CYS A 174 -4.80 0.38 13.99
C CYS A 174 -4.66 -0.84 13.07
N ILE A 175 -5.68 -1.12 12.27
CA ILE A 175 -5.70 -2.29 11.37
C ILE A 175 -4.69 -2.09 10.24
N GLY A 176 -4.56 -0.89 9.69
CA GLY A 176 -3.59 -0.58 8.65
C GLY A 176 -2.14 -0.78 9.11
N PHE A 177 -1.78 -0.30 10.29
CA PHE A 177 -0.43 -0.48 10.84
C PHE A 177 -0.13 -1.92 11.26
N MET A 178 -1.14 -2.72 11.62
CA MET A 178 -0.94 -4.16 11.76
C MET A 178 -0.47 -4.80 10.44
N GLY A 179 -1.03 -4.36 9.30
CA GLY A 179 -0.53 -4.76 7.98
C GLY A 179 0.92 -4.34 7.75
N SER A 180 1.27 -3.09 8.10
CA SER A 180 2.65 -2.58 7.99
C SER A 180 3.67 -3.37 8.82
N PHE A 181 3.26 -3.88 9.97
CA PHE A 181 4.09 -4.73 10.84
C PHE A 181 4.18 -6.15 10.30
N ALA A 182 3.04 -6.74 9.93
CA ALA A 182 2.97 -8.13 9.50
C ALA A 182 3.67 -8.37 8.15
N GLY A 183 3.60 -7.41 7.22
CA GLY A 183 4.18 -7.54 5.88
C GLY A 183 5.66 -7.88 5.87
N PRO A 184 6.54 -7.03 6.43
CA PRO A 184 7.97 -7.31 6.49
C PRO A 184 8.32 -8.62 7.21
N LEU A 185 7.60 -8.91 8.30
CA LEU A 185 7.79 -10.12 9.09
C LEU A 185 7.45 -11.38 8.29
N MET A 186 6.27 -11.41 7.67
CA MET A 186 5.83 -12.56 6.89
C MET A 186 6.67 -12.76 5.63
N PHE A 187 7.14 -11.69 5.02
CA PHE A 187 8.09 -11.75 3.91
C PHE A 187 9.39 -12.45 4.34
N GLY A 188 9.98 -12.04 5.47
CA GLY A 188 11.18 -12.66 6.01
C GLY A 188 10.97 -14.13 6.39
N ILE A 189 9.86 -14.47 7.05
CA ILE A 189 9.50 -15.86 7.37
C ILE A 189 9.40 -16.68 6.08
N MET A 190 8.81 -16.13 5.02
CA MET A 190 8.69 -16.85 3.74
C MET A 190 10.07 -17.12 3.14
N LEU A 191 11.00 -16.17 3.18
CA LEU A 191 12.38 -16.38 2.74
C LEU A 191 13.04 -17.50 3.53
N ASP A 192 12.88 -17.53 4.86
CA ASP A 192 13.49 -18.55 5.71
C ASP A 192 12.92 -19.96 5.46
N LEU A 193 11.60 -20.06 5.31
CA LEU A 193 10.92 -21.33 5.07
C LEU A 193 11.25 -21.93 3.70
N THR A 194 11.51 -21.09 2.71
CA THR A 194 11.72 -21.54 1.32
C THR A 194 13.19 -21.62 0.93
N ARG A 195 14.12 -21.26 1.82
CA ARG A 195 15.57 -21.20 1.52
C ARG A 195 16.19 -22.52 1.03
N ASN A 196 15.56 -23.67 1.34
CA ASN A 196 16.05 -24.98 0.96
C ASN A 196 15.33 -25.55 -0.29
N ILE A 197 14.48 -24.75 -0.94
CA ILE A 197 13.76 -25.16 -2.16
C ILE A 197 14.65 -24.82 -3.36
N GLU A 198 15.24 -25.84 -3.99
CA GLU A 198 16.18 -25.65 -5.10
C GLU A 198 15.52 -25.33 -6.45
N VAL A 199 14.23 -25.64 -6.60
CA VAL A 199 13.53 -25.56 -7.90
C VAL A 199 13.11 -24.14 -8.28
N VAL A 200 12.80 -23.30 -7.29
CA VAL A 200 12.31 -21.94 -7.47
C VAL A 200 13.04 -21.00 -6.51
N ASP A 201 13.39 -19.83 -7.00
CA ASP A 201 14.04 -18.80 -6.18
C ASP A 201 13.18 -18.42 -4.97
N THR A 202 13.78 -18.45 -3.81
CA THR A 202 13.19 -18.09 -2.51
C THR A 202 12.43 -16.75 -2.54
N TRP A 203 12.95 -15.77 -3.28
CA TRP A 203 12.31 -14.46 -3.43
C TRP A 203 10.97 -14.53 -4.14
N SER A 204 10.80 -15.46 -5.08
CA SER A 204 9.53 -15.64 -5.79
C SER A 204 8.38 -15.96 -4.86
N PHE A 205 8.60 -16.83 -3.86
CA PHE A 205 7.57 -17.16 -2.86
C PHE A 205 7.18 -15.96 -2.00
N ALA A 206 8.17 -15.16 -1.58
CA ALA A 206 7.91 -13.96 -0.78
C ALA A 206 7.13 -12.90 -1.57
N PHE A 207 7.44 -12.70 -2.84
CA PHE A 207 6.69 -11.79 -3.72
C PHE A 207 5.30 -12.31 -4.08
N ILE A 208 5.12 -13.63 -4.28
CA ILE A 208 3.80 -14.24 -4.44
C ILE A 208 2.93 -14.00 -3.19
N LEU A 209 3.51 -14.13 -2.00
CA LEU A 209 2.80 -13.87 -0.75
C LEU A 209 2.24 -12.44 -0.72
N ILE A 210 3.09 -11.42 -0.96
CA ILE A 210 2.61 -10.02 -0.90
C ILE A 210 1.62 -9.70 -2.02
N GLY A 211 1.82 -10.23 -3.23
CA GLY A 211 0.85 -10.10 -4.32
C GLY A 211 -0.50 -10.76 -3.99
N THR A 212 -0.49 -11.93 -3.35
CA THR A 212 -1.71 -12.62 -2.90
C THR A 212 -2.46 -11.80 -1.86
N VAL A 213 -1.77 -11.21 -0.88
CA VAL A 213 -2.41 -10.34 0.12
C VAL A 213 -2.98 -9.08 -0.54
N GLY A 214 -2.28 -8.48 -1.51
CA GLY A 214 -2.79 -7.38 -2.33
C GLY A 214 -4.10 -7.75 -3.05
N LEU A 215 -4.17 -8.95 -3.65
CA LEU A 215 -5.41 -9.47 -4.25
C LEU A 215 -6.55 -9.62 -3.23
N LEU A 216 -6.28 -10.08 -2.01
CA LEU A 216 -7.29 -10.16 -0.95
C LEU A 216 -7.84 -8.77 -0.59
N GLY A 217 -7.00 -7.74 -0.62
CA GLY A 217 -7.43 -6.35 -0.47
C GLY A 217 -8.42 -5.92 -1.57
N SER A 218 -8.13 -6.22 -2.82
CA SER A 218 -9.04 -5.92 -3.94
C SER A 218 -10.36 -6.68 -3.84
N ILE A 219 -10.32 -7.95 -3.41
CA ILE A 219 -11.52 -8.78 -3.18
C ILE A 219 -12.35 -8.20 -2.04
N SER A 220 -11.74 -7.72 -0.95
CA SER A 220 -12.46 -7.11 0.17
C SER A 220 -13.30 -5.91 -0.27
N LEU A 221 -12.78 -5.10 -1.20
CA LEU A 221 -13.53 -4.01 -1.81
C LEU A 221 -14.64 -4.52 -2.73
N ALA A 222 -14.34 -5.51 -3.59
CA ALA A 222 -15.31 -6.03 -4.57
C ALA A 222 -16.53 -6.68 -3.91
N LEU A 223 -16.33 -7.36 -2.77
CA LEU A 223 -17.41 -8.02 -2.01
C LEU A 223 -18.24 -7.05 -1.16
N LEU A 224 -17.78 -5.82 -0.96
CA LEU A 224 -18.43 -4.80 -0.14
C LEU A 224 -18.75 -3.55 -0.98
N PRO A 225 -19.58 -3.68 -2.02
CA PRO A 225 -19.84 -2.61 -2.98
C PRO A 225 -20.49 -1.39 -2.32
N ASP A 226 -20.22 -0.22 -2.89
CA ASP A 226 -20.96 0.99 -2.60
C ASP A 226 -22.47 0.72 -2.83
N LYS A 227 -23.27 0.69 -1.78
CA LYS A 227 -24.71 0.84 -1.95
C LYS A 227 -24.92 2.23 -2.56
N LYS A 228 -25.48 2.24 -3.77
CA LYS A 228 -25.94 3.45 -4.44
C LYS A 228 -26.96 4.17 -3.59
#